data_cec08b3ec8e91280b67263838699d5ad
#
_entry.id   cec08b3ec8e91280b67263838699d5ad
#
_cell.length_a   1.000
_cell.length_b   1.000
_cell.length_c   1.000
_cell.angle_alpha   90.00
_cell.angle_beta   90.00
_cell.angle_gamma   90.00
#
_symmetry.space_group_name_H-M   'P 1'
#
loop_
_entity.id
_entity.type
_entity.pdbx_description
1 polymer ?
#
loop_
_entity_poly.entity_id
_entity_poly.type
_entity_poly.pdbx_seq_one_letter_code
_entity_poly.pdbx_strand_id
1 'polypeptide(L)'
;YKDSKVQTQFFDSSFLVGNSDSFLDSKYVVPVIEQKQLDCIPFYYEKEEDRTTLKRIADAARMGLDKKAFYELRLRNLFADIWEIIYSQAASQTLSQTSQNALEDERIKLLLLFVQKHYAEKLTVRQISDCIPISERECYRIFQSNLGISPVEFLLSIRLKRALELLINTKKSIVEIALETGFGNSSYFGKHFKHCYHMSPGEYRRQY
;
A
#
# COMPACT_ATOMS: atom_id res chain seq x y z
N TYR A 1 16.24 -11.32 39.86
CA TYR A 1 15.59 -10.96 38.58
C TYR A 1 15.12 -9.51 38.75
N LYS A 2 15.73 -8.57 37.99
CA LYS A 2 15.24 -7.19 37.89
C LYS A 2 13.92 -7.23 37.12
N ASP A 3 12.91 -6.50 37.62
CA ASP A 3 11.62 -6.34 36.93
C ASP A 3 11.84 -5.82 35.51
N SER A 4 11.66 -6.68 34.52
CA SER A 4 11.71 -6.29 33.12
C SER A 4 10.33 -5.74 32.72
N LYS A 5 10.29 -4.49 32.31
CA LYS A 5 9.10 -3.88 31.73
C LYS A 5 9.07 -4.15 30.23
N VAL A 6 8.02 -4.80 29.76
CA VAL A 6 7.75 -4.99 28.33
C VAL A 6 6.76 -3.93 27.89
N GLN A 7 7.07 -3.22 26.83
CA GLN A 7 6.16 -2.28 26.18
C GLN A 7 5.97 -2.71 24.73
N THR A 8 4.71 -2.91 24.35
CA THR A 8 4.35 -3.35 22.99
C THR A 8 3.61 -2.23 22.28
N GLN A 9 3.95 -2.01 21.01
CA GLN A 9 3.28 -1.08 20.12
C GLN A 9 2.82 -1.85 18.89
N PHE A 10 1.55 -1.69 18.55
CA PHE A 10 0.95 -2.25 17.35
C PHE A 10 0.49 -1.11 16.45
N PHE A 11 0.73 -1.23 15.17
CA PHE A 11 0.20 -0.32 14.16
C PHE A 11 -0.10 -1.10 12.88
N ASP A 12 -1.08 -0.62 12.15
CA ASP A 12 -1.40 -1.14 10.81
C ASP A 12 -0.47 -0.53 9.78
N SER A 13 -0.10 -1.27 8.73
CA SER A 13 0.77 -0.79 7.67
C SER A 13 0.23 0.47 6.99
N SER A 14 -1.09 0.62 6.90
CA SER A 14 -1.74 1.81 6.37
C SER A 14 -1.40 3.08 7.14
N PHE A 15 -1.02 2.98 8.41
CA PHE A 15 -0.53 4.13 9.19
C PHE A 15 0.78 4.68 8.63
N LEU A 16 1.66 3.83 8.10
CA LEU A 16 2.91 4.24 7.46
C LEU A 16 2.68 4.76 6.04
N VAL A 17 1.99 3.98 5.22
CA VAL A 17 1.96 4.15 3.77
C VAL A 17 0.63 4.71 3.25
N GLY A 18 -0.34 4.94 4.15
CA GLY A 18 -1.64 5.56 3.87
C GLY A 18 -2.67 4.60 3.26
N ASN A 19 -2.27 3.59 2.53
CA ASN A 19 -3.17 2.63 1.90
C ASN A 19 -2.44 1.29 1.71
N SER A 20 -3.02 0.22 2.19
CA SER A 20 -2.66 -1.14 1.78
C SER A 20 -2.88 -1.22 0.26
N ASP A 21 -2.04 -1.88 -0.49
CA ASP A 21 -2.00 -1.91 -1.96
C ASP A 21 -1.39 -0.65 -2.63
N SER A 22 -0.78 0.27 -1.88
CA SER A 22 -0.01 1.36 -2.46
C SER A 22 1.35 0.86 -2.96
N PHE A 23 1.99 1.64 -3.86
CA PHE A 23 3.36 1.35 -4.26
C PHE A 23 4.32 1.27 -3.07
N LEU A 24 4.15 2.14 -2.07
CA LEU A 24 4.99 2.13 -0.87
C LEU A 24 4.76 0.87 -0.03
N ASP A 25 3.51 0.43 0.09
CA ASP A 25 3.16 -0.80 0.80
C ASP A 25 3.83 -2.01 0.14
N SER A 26 3.59 -2.21 -1.15
CA SER A 26 4.13 -3.32 -1.94
C SER A 26 5.65 -3.34 -1.98
N LYS A 27 6.29 -2.17 -1.99
CA LYS A 27 7.74 -2.05 -2.10
C LYS A 27 8.46 -2.22 -0.77
N TYR A 28 7.94 -1.62 0.30
CA TYR A 28 8.69 -1.48 1.55
C TYR A 28 8.06 -2.22 2.73
N VAL A 29 6.76 -2.56 2.69
CA VAL A 29 6.08 -3.20 3.81
C VAL A 29 5.88 -4.68 3.56
N VAL A 30 5.21 -5.05 2.48
CA VAL A 30 4.91 -6.44 2.12
C VAL A 30 6.16 -7.33 2.11
N PRO A 31 7.32 -6.93 1.50
CA PRO A 31 8.51 -7.78 1.46
C PRO A 31 9.10 -8.10 2.84
N VAL A 32 8.88 -7.24 3.83
CA VAL A 32 9.33 -7.48 5.20
C VAL A 32 8.36 -8.38 5.96
N ILE A 33 7.05 -8.11 5.84
CA ILE A 33 6.01 -8.85 6.57
C ILE A 33 5.88 -10.28 6.04
N GLU A 34 6.00 -10.49 4.73
CA GLU A 34 5.85 -11.82 4.11
C GLU A 34 7.14 -12.67 4.16
N GLN A 35 8.23 -12.15 4.70
CA GLN A 35 9.48 -12.88 4.81
C GLN A 35 9.37 -13.98 5.86
N LYS A 36 9.08 -15.21 5.42
CA LYS A 36 8.82 -16.39 6.26
C LYS A 36 9.97 -16.77 7.22
N GLN A 37 11.17 -16.28 6.98
CA GLN A 37 12.37 -16.56 7.78
C GLN A 37 12.68 -15.43 8.78
N LEU A 38 11.90 -14.35 8.78
CA LEU A 38 12.10 -13.18 9.63
C LEU A 38 11.13 -13.21 10.80
N ASP A 39 11.48 -13.92 11.86
CA ASP A 39 10.65 -13.98 13.06
C ASP A 39 10.76 -12.70 13.92
N CYS A 40 11.94 -12.09 13.98
CA CYS A 40 12.18 -10.84 14.70
C CYS A 40 13.45 -10.14 14.20
N ILE A 41 13.52 -8.84 14.43
CA ILE A 41 14.73 -8.04 14.26
C ILE A 41 15.13 -7.51 15.64
N PRO A 42 16.17 -8.06 16.29
CA PRO A 42 16.59 -7.63 17.61
C PRO A 42 17.45 -6.35 17.52
N PHE A 43 17.21 -5.43 18.45
CA PHE A 43 18.06 -4.26 18.67
C PHE A 43 18.65 -4.34 20.08
N TYR A 44 19.97 -4.10 20.22
CA TYR A 44 20.69 -4.25 21.46
C TYR A 44 21.26 -2.92 21.94
N TYR A 45 21.01 -2.56 23.19
CA TYR A 45 21.47 -1.30 23.78
C TYR A 45 23.01 -1.18 23.84
N GLU A 46 23.70 -2.31 23.90
CA GLU A 46 25.15 -2.41 23.89
C GLU A 46 25.76 -1.98 22.55
N LYS A 47 25.02 -2.11 21.45
CA LYS A 47 25.44 -1.73 20.11
C LYS A 47 25.14 -0.25 19.87
N GLU A 48 26.16 0.53 19.53
CA GLU A 48 26.00 1.96 19.31
C GLU A 48 25.08 2.29 18.14
N GLU A 49 25.12 1.48 17.09
CA GLU A 49 24.25 1.58 15.90
C GLU A 49 22.77 1.39 16.22
N ASP A 50 22.44 0.55 17.22
CA ASP A 50 21.07 0.24 17.62
C ASP A 50 20.47 1.30 18.56
N ARG A 51 21.29 2.05 19.27
CA ARG A 51 20.85 3.02 20.30
C ARG A 51 19.91 4.07 19.74
N THR A 52 20.16 4.55 18.54
CA THR A 52 19.30 5.55 17.88
C THR A 52 17.93 4.98 17.59
N THR A 53 17.85 3.73 17.12
CA THR A 53 16.59 3.04 16.85
C THR A 53 15.82 2.78 18.14
N LEU A 54 16.49 2.29 19.19
CA LEU A 54 15.88 2.06 20.49
C LEU A 54 15.35 3.36 21.11
N LYS A 55 16.08 4.48 20.94
CA LYS A 55 15.60 5.80 21.36
C LYS A 55 14.35 6.22 20.59
N ARG A 56 14.31 6.03 19.27
CA ARG A 56 13.12 6.32 18.44
C ARG A 56 11.92 5.49 18.86
N ILE A 57 12.11 4.21 19.16
CA ILE A 57 11.05 3.32 19.67
C ILE A 57 10.52 3.86 21.02
N ALA A 58 11.39 4.25 21.94
CA ALA A 58 11.00 4.81 23.23
C ALA A 58 10.29 6.17 23.09
N ASP A 59 10.73 7.02 22.15
CA ASP A 59 10.09 8.30 21.86
C ASP A 59 8.71 8.12 21.23
N ALA A 60 8.53 7.13 20.33
CA ALA A 60 7.25 6.77 19.75
C ALA A 60 6.26 6.33 20.86
N ALA A 61 6.71 5.47 21.78
CA ALA A 61 5.92 5.03 22.91
C ALA A 61 5.44 6.20 23.78
N ARG A 62 6.37 7.11 24.11
CA ARG A 62 6.05 8.30 24.92
C ARG A 62 5.06 9.21 24.21
N MET A 63 5.29 9.44 22.89
CA MET A 63 4.41 10.28 22.08
C MET A 63 2.99 9.73 21.99
N GLY A 64 2.82 8.40 21.86
CA GLY A 64 1.53 7.74 21.86
C GLY A 64 0.79 7.83 23.21
N LEU A 65 1.50 7.97 24.32
CA LEU A 65 0.93 8.19 25.65
C LEU A 65 0.53 9.66 25.87
N ASP A 66 1.41 10.60 25.49
CA ASP A 66 1.22 12.04 25.74
C ASP A 66 0.14 12.67 24.85
N LYS A 67 -0.10 12.16 23.66
CA LYS A 67 -1.11 12.59 22.68
C LYS A 67 -1.22 14.11 22.51
N LYS A 68 -0.07 14.81 22.43
CA LYS A 68 -0.02 16.25 22.20
C LYS A 68 -0.49 16.57 20.77
N ALA A 69 -0.83 17.83 20.51
CA ALA A 69 -1.27 18.28 19.18
C ALA A 69 -0.33 17.77 18.06
N PHE A 70 -0.91 17.23 16.99
CA PHE A 70 -0.21 16.65 15.83
C PHE A 70 0.63 15.38 16.15
N TYR A 71 0.36 14.68 17.26
CA TYR A 71 1.14 13.51 17.65
C TYR A 71 1.05 12.39 16.58
N GLU A 72 -0.09 12.22 15.92
CA GLU A 72 -0.27 11.21 14.88
C GLU A 72 0.69 11.42 13.70
N LEU A 73 0.82 12.66 13.23
CA LEU A 73 1.73 12.99 12.13
C LEU A 73 3.19 12.76 12.53
N ARG A 74 3.56 13.18 13.74
CA ARG A 74 4.91 12.98 14.27
C ARG A 74 5.21 11.51 14.49
N LEU A 75 4.23 10.75 15.02
CA LEU A 75 4.35 9.33 15.26
C LEU A 75 4.52 8.57 13.94
N ARG A 76 3.76 8.94 12.90
CA ARG A 76 3.89 8.38 11.56
C ARG A 76 5.30 8.58 10.99
N ASN A 77 5.85 9.78 11.09
CA ASN A 77 7.21 10.06 10.61
C ASN A 77 8.24 9.25 11.40
N LEU A 78 8.09 9.15 12.70
CA LEU A 78 8.99 8.39 13.56
C LEU A 78 8.94 6.89 13.26
N PHE A 79 7.75 6.33 12.99
CA PHE A 79 7.61 4.96 12.54
C PHE A 79 8.17 4.73 11.13
N ALA A 80 8.06 5.72 10.24
CA ALA A 80 8.70 5.62 8.91
C ALA A 80 10.24 5.54 9.04
N ASP A 81 10.85 6.36 9.91
CA ASP A 81 12.29 6.30 10.19
C ASP A 81 12.72 4.95 10.81
N ILE A 82 11.91 4.40 11.72
CA ILE A 82 12.17 3.09 12.31
C ILE A 82 12.03 2.00 11.24
N TRP A 83 11.00 2.11 10.38
CA TRP A 83 10.74 1.15 9.33
C TRP A 83 11.85 1.11 8.28
N GLU A 84 12.45 2.24 7.93
CA GLU A 84 13.63 2.30 7.04
C GLU A 84 14.77 1.43 7.56
N ILE A 85 15.02 1.48 8.87
CA ILE A 85 16.06 0.66 9.51
C ILE A 85 15.69 -0.82 9.49
N ILE A 86 14.43 -1.15 9.83
CA ILE A 86 13.89 -2.51 9.78
C ILE A 86 14.03 -3.08 8.37
N TYR A 87 13.59 -2.32 7.35
CA TYR A 87 13.70 -2.72 5.95
C TYR A 87 15.15 -2.95 5.52
N SER A 88 16.06 -2.07 5.90
CA SER A 88 17.49 -2.18 5.57
C SER A 88 18.13 -3.41 6.20
N GLN A 89 17.76 -3.76 7.42
CA GLN A 89 18.24 -4.97 8.09
C GLN A 89 17.61 -6.24 7.50
N ALA A 90 16.33 -6.23 7.18
CA ALA A 90 15.65 -7.33 6.50
C ALA A 90 16.24 -7.56 5.09
N ALA A 91 16.51 -6.48 4.34
CA ALA A 91 17.11 -6.52 3.01
C ALA A 91 18.57 -7.03 3.04
N SER A 92 19.35 -6.70 4.06
CA SER A 92 20.75 -7.18 4.18
C SER A 92 20.85 -8.70 4.35
N GLN A 93 19.80 -9.33 4.87
CA GLN A 93 19.71 -10.80 4.96
C GLN A 93 19.37 -11.45 3.60
N THR A 94 18.91 -10.65 2.61
CA THR A 94 18.49 -11.11 1.29
C THR A 94 19.48 -10.76 0.16
N LEU A 95 20.64 -10.18 0.44
CA LEU A 95 21.56 -9.49 -0.49
C LEU A 95 22.26 -10.33 -1.57
N SER A 96 21.76 -11.51 -1.92
CA SER A 96 22.22 -12.25 -3.10
C SER A 96 21.36 -12.08 -4.38
N GLN A 97 20.32 -11.22 -4.39
CA GLN A 97 19.38 -11.04 -5.52
C GLN A 97 19.21 -9.58 -6.03
N THR A 98 20.08 -8.66 -5.66
CA THR A 98 19.78 -7.20 -5.67
C THR A 98 19.77 -6.49 -7.03
N SER A 99 20.28 -7.03 -8.12
CA SER A 99 20.31 -6.30 -9.42
C SER A 99 19.07 -6.53 -10.29
N GLN A 100 18.39 -7.65 -10.17
CA GLN A 100 17.13 -7.91 -10.88
C GLN A 100 15.94 -7.19 -10.23
N ASN A 101 15.91 -7.09 -8.90
CA ASN A 101 14.82 -6.46 -8.17
C ASN A 101 14.69 -4.95 -8.46
N ALA A 102 15.80 -4.22 -8.61
CA ALA A 102 15.76 -2.78 -8.90
C ALA A 102 15.11 -2.45 -10.26
N LEU A 103 15.35 -3.28 -11.28
CA LEU A 103 14.71 -3.12 -12.59
C LEU A 103 13.22 -3.51 -12.55
N GLU A 104 12.84 -4.51 -11.77
CA GLU A 104 11.44 -4.88 -11.58
C GLU A 104 10.67 -3.80 -10.81
N ASP A 105 11.27 -3.22 -9.79
CA ASP A 105 10.71 -2.10 -9.01
C ASP A 105 10.44 -0.87 -9.89
N GLU A 106 11.32 -0.55 -10.82
CA GLU A 106 11.11 0.55 -11.75
C GLU A 106 9.99 0.22 -12.75
N ARG A 107 9.94 -1.01 -13.26
CA ARG A 107 8.89 -1.47 -14.17
C ARG A 107 7.52 -1.43 -13.53
N ILE A 108 7.36 -1.99 -12.31
CA ILE A 108 6.06 -1.93 -11.64
C ILE A 108 5.62 -0.50 -11.37
N LYS A 109 6.52 0.38 -10.95
CA LYS A 109 6.21 1.81 -10.74
C LYS A 109 5.65 2.47 -11.99
N LEU A 110 6.27 2.24 -13.14
CA LEU A 110 5.81 2.80 -14.42
C LEU A 110 4.43 2.26 -14.82
N LEU A 111 4.21 0.95 -14.65
CA LEU A 111 2.91 0.31 -14.90
C LEU A 111 1.81 0.90 -14.00
N LEU A 112 2.06 1.06 -12.70
CA LEU A 112 1.10 1.62 -11.76
C LEU A 112 0.77 3.08 -12.08
N LEU A 113 1.77 3.91 -12.38
CA LEU A 113 1.57 5.30 -12.78
C LEU A 113 0.77 5.41 -14.08
N PHE A 114 1.02 4.53 -15.06
CA PHE A 114 0.25 4.47 -16.28
C PHE A 114 -1.22 4.16 -16.02
N VAL A 115 -1.51 3.11 -15.24
CA VAL A 115 -2.89 2.76 -14.88
C VAL A 115 -3.57 3.89 -14.10
N GLN A 116 -2.89 4.51 -13.14
CA GLN A 116 -3.43 5.63 -12.36
C GLN A 116 -3.74 6.86 -13.22
N LYS A 117 -2.99 7.09 -14.28
CA LYS A 117 -3.22 8.20 -15.21
C LYS A 117 -4.37 7.93 -16.18
N HIS A 118 -4.54 6.67 -16.60
CA HIS A 118 -5.44 6.27 -17.69
C HIS A 118 -6.65 5.44 -17.22
N TYR A 119 -6.90 5.30 -15.91
CA TYR A 119 -7.93 4.41 -15.35
C TYR A 119 -9.34 4.68 -15.90
N ALA A 120 -9.66 5.93 -16.23
CA ALA A 120 -10.97 6.33 -16.75
C ALA A 120 -11.22 5.92 -18.21
N GLU A 121 -10.15 5.62 -18.94
CA GLU A 121 -10.20 5.22 -20.35
C GLU A 121 -10.53 3.72 -20.50
N LYS A 122 -10.89 3.30 -21.72
CA LYS A 122 -11.02 1.88 -22.05
C LYS A 122 -9.63 1.25 -22.12
N LEU A 123 -9.12 0.83 -20.97
CA LEU A 123 -7.75 0.33 -20.82
C LEU A 123 -7.74 -1.20 -20.87
N THR A 124 -6.87 -1.76 -21.72
CA THR A 124 -6.61 -3.20 -21.85
C THR A 124 -5.23 -3.54 -21.24
N VAL A 125 -5.01 -4.81 -20.89
CA VAL A 125 -3.71 -5.27 -20.37
C VAL A 125 -2.60 -5.04 -21.40
N ARG A 126 -2.92 -5.21 -22.70
CA ARG A 126 -1.99 -4.91 -23.79
C ARG A 126 -1.51 -3.46 -23.73
N GLN A 127 -2.44 -2.50 -23.59
CA GLN A 127 -2.08 -1.08 -23.48
C GLN A 127 -1.26 -0.78 -22.22
N ILE A 128 -1.54 -1.50 -21.12
CA ILE A 128 -0.75 -1.39 -19.89
C ILE A 128 0.67 -1.92 -20.16
N SER A 129 0.82 -3.09 -20.77
CA SER A 129 2.13 -3.66 -21.06
C SER A 129 2.92 -2.85 -22.08
N ASP A 130 2.26 -2.26 -23.07
CA ASP A 130 2.89 -1.46 -24.13
C ASP A 130 3.47 -0.12 -23.60
N CYS A 131 3.13 0.32 -22.40
CA CYS A 131 3.71 1.56 -21.82
C CYS A 131 5.20 1.40 -21.45
N ILE A 132 5.67 0.17 -21.31
CA ILE A 132 7.08 -0.23 -21.23
C ILE A 132 7.29 -1.45 -22.14
N PRO A 133 8.52 -1.74 -22.62
CA PRO A 133 8.76 -2.82 -23.58
C PRO A 133 8.68 -4.22 -22.94
N ILE A 134 7.46 -4.67 -22.58
CA ILE A 134 7.19 -6.01 -22.01
C ILE A 134 5.99 -6.67 -22.67
N SER A 135 5.91 -8.00 -22.57
CA SER A 135 4.73 -8.77 -22.98
C SER A 135 3.59 -8.67 -21.96
N GLU A 136 2.34 -8.93 -22.38
CA GLU A 136 1.20 -9.03 -21.47
C GLU A 136 1.45 -10.09 -20.36
N ARG A 137 2.05 -11.24 -20.72
CA ARG A 137 2.42 -12.27 -19.74
C ARG A 137 3.36 -11.74 -18.68
N GLU A 138 4.37 -10.97 -19.10
CA GLU A 138 5.31 -10.35 -18.17
C GLU A 138 4.65 -9.28 -17.31
N CYS A 139 3.72 -8.50 -17.85
CA CYS A 139 2.89 -7.57 -17.12
C CYS A 139 2.11 -8.27 -16.01
N TYR A 140 1.42 -9.38 -16.31
CA TYR A 140 0.73 -10.19 -15.31
C TYR A 140 1.70 -10.70 -14.23
N ARG A 141 2.88 -11.21 -14.63
CA ARG A 141 3.89 -11.70 -13.69
C ARG A 141 4.35 -10.60 -12.73
N ILE A 142 4.65 -9.41 -13.25
CA ILE A 142 5.11 -8.27 -12.45
C ILE A 142 4.02 -7.84 -11.47
N PHE A 143 2.77 -7.72 -11.88
CA PHE A 143 1.66 -7.38 -10.97
C PHE A 143 1.47 -8.45 -9.90
N GLN A 144 1.49 -9.73 -10.30
CA GLN A 144 1.30 -10.83 -9.35
C GLN A 144 2.44 -10.92 -8.34
N SER A 145 3.70 -10.75 -8.78
CA SER A 145 4.87 -10.84 -7.89
C SER A 145 4.98 -9.65 -6.93
N ASN A 146 4.54 -8.44 -7.34
CA ASN A 146 4.68 -7.23 -6.53
C ASN A 146 3.43 -6.87 -5.72
N LEU A 147 2.23 -7.23 -6.19
CA LEU A 147 0.96 -6.80 -5.59
C LEU A 147 0.04 -7.97 -5.21
N GLY A 148 0.38 -9.20 -5.61
CA GLY A 148 -0.49 -10.35 -5.40
C GLY A 148 -1.79 -10.35 -6.22
N ILE A 149 -1.99 -9.36 -7.09
CA ILE A 149 -3.20 -9.18 -7.91
C ILE A 149 -2.85 -9.02 -9.38
N SER A 150 -3.85 -9.17 -10.26
CA SER A 150 -3.69 -8.95 -11.70
C SER A 150 -3.74 -7.46 -12.07
N PRO A 151 -3.21 -7.06 -13.27
CA PRO A 151 -3.36 -5.70 -13.78
C PRO A 151 -4.82 -5.24 -13.88
N VAL A 152 -5.75 -6.16 -14.20
CA VAL A 152 -7.18 -5.87 -14.30
C VAL A 152 -7.79 -5.62 -12.94
N GLU A 153 -7.46 -6.42 -11.92
CA GLU A 153 -7.91 -6.22 -10.55
C GLU A 153 -7.38 -4.90 -9.99
N PHE A 154 -6.13 -4.57 -10.26
CA PHE A 154 -5.57 -3.26 -9.88
C PHE A 154 -6.31 -2.10 -10.56
N LEU A 155 -6.58 -2.17 -11.87
CA LEU A 155 -7.38 -1.16 -12.57
C LEU A 155 -8.78 -1.00 -11.94
N LEU A 156 -9.43 -2.11 -11.63
CA LEU A 156 -10.76 -2.09 -10.98
C LEU A 156 -10.69 -1.47 -9.59
N SER A 157 -9.66 -1.74 -8.81
CA SER A 157 -9.48 -1.15 -7.47
C SER A 157 -9.35 0.37 -7.53
N ILE A 158 -8.55 0.90 -8.48
CA ILE A 158 -8.42 2.35 -8.71
C ILE A 158 -9.77 2.97 -9.09
N ARG A 159 -10.49 2.35 -10.03
CA ARG A 159 -11.81 2.82 -10.47
C ARG A 159 -12.82 2.86 -9.32
N LEU A 160 -12.86 1.82 -8.50
CA LEU A 160 -13.75 1.72 -7.35
C LEU A 160 -13.42 2.79 -6.30
N LYS A 161 -12.14 3.01 -6.02
CA LYS A 161 -11.70 4.05 -5.09
C LYS A 161 -12.14 5.45 -5.57
N ARG A 162 -11.95 5.76 -6.86
CA ARG A 162 -12.39 7.02 -7.44
C ARG A 162 -13.91 7.16 -7.45
N ALA A 163 -14.63 6.07 -7.75
CA ALA A 163 -16.08 6.07 -7.69
C ALA A 163 -16.61 6.33 -6.26
N LEU A 164 -15.96 5.78 -5.25
CA LEU A 164 -16.29 5.99 -3.85
C LEU A 164 -16.13 7.49 -3.47
N GLU A 165 -15.03 8.11 -3.87
CA GLU A 165 -14.78 9.54 -3.66
C GLU A 165 -15.89 10.40 -4.30
N LEU A 166 -16.30 10.07 -5.54
CA LEU A 166 -17.37 10.78 -6.24
C LEU A 166 -18.76 10.54 -5.62
N LEU A 167 -19.02 9.33 -5.10
CA LEU A 167 -20.27 8.99 -4.42
C LEU A 167 -20.49 9.84 -3.18
N ILE A 168 -19.43 10.08 -2.41
CA ILE A 168 -19.49 10.84 -1.15
C ILE A 168 -19.48 12.35 -1.41
N ASN A 169 -18.62 12.82 -2.31
CA ASN A 169 -18.31 14.24 -2.45
C ASN A 169 -19.16 14.95 -3.53
N THR A 170 -19.98 14.21 -4.29
CA THR A 170 -20.76 14.82 -5.39
C THR A 170 -22.20 14.32 -5.44
N LYS A 171 -23.05 15.07 -6.15
CA LYS A 171 -24.45 14.70 -6.46
C LYS A 171 -24.60 13.99 -7.81
N LYS A 172 -23.49 13.57 -8.45
CA LYS A 172 -23.52 12.86 -9.74
C LYS A 172 -24.35 11.58 -9.63
N SER A 173 -25.08 11.24 -10.66
CA SER A 173 -25.83 9.98 -10.73
C SER A 173 -24.87 8.78 -10.74
N ILE A 174 -25.38 7.61 -10.37
CA ILE A 174 -24.60 6.35 -10.41
C ILE A 174 -24.11 6.05 -11.84
N VAL A 175 -24.89 6.42 -12.86
CA VAL A 175 -24.52 6.26 -14.27
C VAL A 175 -23.36 7.17 -14.64
N GLU A 176 -23.42 8.45 -14.28
CA GLU A 176 -22.33 9.40 -14.53
C GLU A 176 -21.03 8.97 -13.86
N ILE A 177 -21.11 8.53 -12.60
CA ILE A 177 -19.93 8.02 -11.87
C ILE A 177 -19.35 6.79 -12.57
N ALA A 178 -20.17 5.84 -13.00
CA ALA A 178 -19.71 4.66 -13.71
C ALA A 178 -18.99 5.00 -15.01
N LEU A 179 -19.48 5.99 -15.76
CA LEU A 179 -18.85 6.46 -17.00
C LEU A 179 -17.54 7.20 -16.72
N GLU A 180 -17.55 8.14 -15.78
CA GLU A 180 -16.40 8.98 -15.44
C GLU A 180 -15.22 8.16 -14.85
N THR A 181 -15.53 7.07 -14.15
CA THR A 181 -14.54 6.18 -13.58
C THR A 181 -14.13 5.01 -14.48
N GLY A 182 -14.61 4.99 -15.73
CA GLY A 182 -14.18 4.03 -16.73
C GLY A 182 -14.82 2.64 -16.65
N PHE A 183 -15.90 2.45 -15.88
CA PHE A 183 -16.66 1.18 -15.86
C PHE A 183 -17.49 0.97 -17.12
N GLY A 184 -17.78 2.04 -17.88
CA GLY A 184 -18.53 1.97 -19.14
C GLY A 184 -20.03 1.80 -18.97
N ASN A 185 -20.51 1.13 -17.92
CA ASN A 185 -21.94 1.04 -17.59
C ASN A 185 -22.19 0.84 -16.09
N SER A 186 -23.37 1.24 -15.62
CA SER A 186 -23.76 1.20 -14.20
C SER A 186 -23.97 -0.22 -13.67
N SER A 187 -24.35 -1.18 -14.50
CA SER A 187 -24.57 -2.57 -14.09
C SER A 187 -23.25 -3.25 -13.73
N TYR A 188 -22.24 -3.10 -14.58
CA TYR A 188 -20.88 -3.60 -14.32
C TYR A 188 -20.27 -2.94 -13.10
N PHE A 189 -20.39 -1.61 -12.99
CA PHE A 189 -19.98 -0.85 -11.82
C PHE A 189 -20.67 -1.38 -10.54
N GLY A 190 -22.00 -1.46 -10.53
CA GLY A 190 -22.78 -1.89 -9.37
C GLY A 190 -22.40 -3.31 -8.89
N LYS A 191 -22.13 -4.24 -9.83
CA LYS A 191 -21.69 -5.61 -9.51
C LYS A 191 -20.33 -5.59 -8.78
N HIS A 192 -19.33 -4.88 -9.32
CA HIS A 192 -18.01 -4.82 -8.71
C HIS A 192 -18.00 -4.04 -7.39
N PHE A 193 -18.75 -2.94 -7.33
CA PHE A 193 -18.90 -2.17 -6.09
C PHE A 193 -19.52 -3.00 -4.97
N LYS A 194 -20.63 -3.71 -5.27
CA LYS A 194 -21.29 -4.59 -4.28
C LYS A 194 -20.38 -5.74 -3.85
N HIS A 195 -19.57 -6.28 -4.75
CA HIS A 195 -18.61 -7.32 -4.41
C HIS A 195 -17.56 -6.80 -3.40
N CYS A 196 -17.02 -5.58 -3.59
CA CYS A 196 -15.97 -5.02 -2.73
C CYS A 196 -16.51 -4.44 -1.42
N TYR A 197 -17.67 -3.76 -1.46
CA TYR A 197 -18.19 -3.01 -0.31
C TYR A 197 -19.43 -3.64 0.34
N HIS A 198 -19.88 -4.80 -0.13
CA HIS A 198 -21.03 -5.58 0.36
C HIS A 198 -22.38 -4.84 0.29
N MET A 199 -22.45 -3.70 -0.38
CA MET A 199 -23.66 -2.90 -0.62
C MET A 199 -23.63 -2.23 -2.00
N SER A 200 -24.78 -1.84 -2.51
CA SER A 200 -24.85 -1.14 -3.79
C SER A 200 -24.33 0.31 -3.67
N PRO A 201 -23.89 0.94 -4.78
CA PRO A 201 -23.48 2.34 -4.77
C PRO A 201 -24.55 3.29 -4.24
N GLY A 202 -25.83 3.00 -4.54
CA GLY A 202 -26.95 3.83 -4.06
C GLY A 202 -27.23 3.66 -2.57
N GLU A 203 -27.06 2.46 -2.02
CA GLU A 203 -27.12 2.21 -0.57
C GLU A 203 -25.97 2.91 0.15
N TYR A 204 -24.77 2.80 -0.37
CA TYR A 204 -23.59 3.46 0.16
C TYR A 204 -23.77 4.98 0.26
N ARG A 205 -24.24 5.64 -0.82
CA ARG A 205 -24.50 7.09 -0.82
C ARG A 205 -25.54 7.54 0.21
N ARG A 206 -26.53 6.69 0.54
CA ARG A 206 -27.55 7.05 1.54
C ARG A 206 -27.05 6.95 2.98
N GLN A 207 -25.95 6.22 3.18
CA GLN A 207 -25.38 5.99 4.49
C GLN A 207 -24.36 7.08 4.88
N TYR A 208 -23.76 7.72 3.89
CA TYR A 208 -22.78 8.80 4.03
C TYR A 208 -23.24 10.09 3.34
#